data_b0f187bc864fff4c98bc40cc05a2db0a
#
_entry.id   b0f187bc864fff4c98bc40cc05a2db0a
#
_cell.length_a   1.000
_cell.length_b   1.000
_cell.length_c   1.000
_cell.angle_alpha   90.00
_cell.angle_beta   90.00
_cell.angle_gamma   90.00
#
_symmetry.space_group_name_H-M   'P 1'
#
loop_
_entity.id
_entity.type
_entity.pdbx_description
1 polymer ?
#
loop_
_entity_poly.entity_id
_entity_poly.type
_entity_poly.pdbx_seq_one_letter_code
_entity_poly.pdbx_strand_id
1 'polypeptide(L)'
;MTHFLKQTVESISESIRFDSSLSSPAADMPFGKGAADCLKHFLDRAAALGFETHNYDNYVGEVIFGNGEPFAVLAHLDVVPAGSGWTRDPFGGEIEDGRIWGRGAMDDKGPAFCALYAMKALKDEGFVPARTIKLIVGCNEENGWACIDHYKKVATMPEDGFSPDGGFPVIYAEKGILHVRLHFPVKNAPFTFFEGGESHNMVCDRCEATPRTLAVTRARAMGFEIRNKKIVSHGKSAHASTPEQGVNAIEPMLRYFEDKSEDIKRVLDCVFRDKYGLKTLRDETGGLTLSPDLIKYRRGELQVVCDIRYPATLPLSAVTEKLSEMGVKYETLRHQEPLMQDKDGTLVKELLAAYEAYTGEKAQPLAIGGGTYARALRCGVAFGPEMEGDEPVIHHADEYITLERVELLLNIYADALKRLTK
;
A
#
# COMPACT_ATOMS: atom_id res chain seq x y z
N MET A 1 0.07 -4.23 30.39
CA MET A 1 0.67 -3.71 29.13
C MET A 1 1.27 -2.33 29.31
N THR A 2 0.65 -1.42 30.05
CA THR A 2 1.09 -0.02 30.28
C THR A 2 2.55 0.13 30.70
N HIS A 3 3.14 -0.83 31.41
CA HIS A 3 4.55 -0.80 31.82
C HIS A 3 5.55 -0.93 30.64
N PHE A 4 5.13 -1.44 29.47
CA PHE A 4 5.96 -1.48 28.28
C PHE A 4 5.80 -0.25 27.37
N LEU A 5 4.79 0.60 27.59
CA LEU A 5 4.53 1.76 26.74
C LEU A 5 5.79 2.62 26.55
N LYS A 6 6.45 2.99 27.66
CA LYS A 6 7.66 3.81 27.59
C LYS A 6 8.77 3.18 26.74
N GLN A 7 9.04 1.88 26.94
CA GLN A 7 10.09 1.18 26.21
C GLN A 7 9.75 1.03 24.73
N THR A 8 8.46 0.80 24.42
CA THR A 8 7.98 0.73 23.05
C THR A 8 8.15 2.08 22.33
N VAL A 9 7.73 3.16 22.99
CA VAL A 9 7.87 4.54 22.48
C VAL A 9 9.34 4.89 22.22
N GLU A 10 10.24 4.59 23.16
CA GLU A 10 11.68 4.79 22.99
C GLU A 10 12.22 3.99 21.79
N SER A 11 11.83 2.72 21.65
CA SER A 11 12.29 1.86 20.56
C SER A 11 11.79 2.32 19.19
N ILE A 12 10.54 2.78 19.10
CA ILE A 12 9.98 3.37 17.87
C ILE A 12 10.77 4.64 17.51
N SER A 13 10.95 5.55 18.46
CA SER A 13 11.72 6.78 18.26
C SER A 13 13.15 6.51 17.77
N GLU A 14 13.83 5.55 18.40
CA GLU A 14 15.18 5.13 17.98
C GLU A 14 15.20 4.54 16.56
N SER A 15 14.19 3.71 16.21
CA SER A 15 14.08 3.09 14.90
C SER A 15 13.83 4.09 13.77
N ILE A 16 13.05 5.15 14.04
CA ILE A 16 12.77 6.21 13.07
C ILE A 16 14.07 6.89 12.62
N ARG A 17 15.08 6.98 13.47
CA ARG A 17 16.36 7.63 13.16
C ARG A 17 17.18 6.93 12.08
N PHE A 18 16.79 5.74 11.67
CA PHE A 18 17.38 5.07 10.52
C PHE A 18 16.58 5.43 9.26
N ASP A 19 17.20 6.14 8.31
CA ASP A 19 16.64 6.26 6.96
C ASP A 19 16.75 4.91 6.26
N SER A 20 15.70 4.12 6.40
CA SER A 20 15.57 2.79 5.81
C SER A 20 14.89 2.79 4.44
N SER A 21 14.80 3.94 3.77
CA SER A 21 14.35 4.01 2.40
C SER A 21 15.30 3.25 1.46
N LEU A 22 14.72 2.69 0.37
CA LEU A 22 15.51 1.96 -0.61
C LEU A 22 16.65 2.83 -1.15
N SER A 23 17.88 2.35 -1.00
CA SER A 23 19.07 3.03 -1.49
C SER A 23 20.00 2.06 -2.23
N SER A 24 21.10 2.58 -2.77
CA SER A 24 22.05 1.77 -3.55
C SER A 24 22.53 0.58 -2.73
N PRO A 25 22.46 -0.64 -3.27
CA PRO A 25 22.93 -1.83 -2.58
C PRO A 25 24.46 -1.78 -2.37
N ALA A 26 24.92 -2.37 -1.27
CA ALA A 26 26.32 -2.58 -0.95
C ALA A 26 26.53 -4.05 -0.57
N ALA A 27 27.79 -4.44 -0.29
CA ALA A 27 28.09 -5.80 0.17
C ALA A 27 27.26 -6.11 1.42
N ASP A 28 26.52 -7.22 1.39
CA ASP A 28 25.63 -7.68 2.48
C ASP A 28 24.50 -6.68 2.88
N MET A 29 24.21 -5.68 2.05
CA MET A 29 23.18 -4.68 2.27
C MET A 29 22.32 -4.51 1.01
N PRO A 30 21.40 -5.43 0.72
CA PRO A 30 20.67 -5.49 -0.55
C PRO A 30 19.82 -4.26 -0.82
N PHE A 31 19.31 -3.61 0.23
CA PHE A 31 18.44 -2.42 0.14
C PHE A 31 19.11 -1.15 0.67
N GLY A 32 20.43 -1.21 0.90
CA GLY A 32 21.25 -0.12 1.40
C GLY A 32 21.51 -0.17 2.91
N LYS A 33 22.38 0.73 3.36
CA LYS A 33 22.88 0.73 4.73
C LYS A 33 21.79 1.04 5.76
N GLY A 34 20.91 2.00 5.47
CA GLY A 34 19.87 2.41 6.41
C GLY A 34 18.89 1.28 6.73
N ALA A 35 18.47 0.49 5.72
CA ALA A 35 17.61 -0.67 5.92
C ALA A 35 18.31 -1.76 6.74
N ALA A 36 19.60 -2.06 6.44
CA ALA A 36 20.36 -3.06 7.17
C ALA A 36 20.61 -2.66 8.64
N ASP A 37 20.92 -1.38 8.90
CA ASP A 37 21.14 -0.86 10.25
C ASP A 37 19.82 -0.87 11.07
N CYS A 38 18.69 -0.54 10.44
CA CYS A 38 17.37 -0.59 11.05
C CYS A 38 17.00 -2.02 11.45
N LEU A 39 17.20 -2.97 10.55
CA LEU A 39 16.97 -4.39 10.82
C LEU A 39 17.84 -4.89 11.97
N LYS A 40 19.13 -4.54 11.96
CA LYS A 40 20.04 -4.92 13.05
C LYS A 40 19.57 -4.34 14.38
N HIS A 41 19.17 -3.07 14.42
CA HIS A 41 18.64 -2.43 15.62
C HIS A 41 17.40 -3.16 16.16
N PHE A 42 16.47 -3.53 15.29
CA PHE A 42 15.26 -4.27 15.66
C PHE A 42 15.60 -5.64 16.26
N LEU A 43 16.46 -6.42 15.60
CA LEU A 43 16.87 -7.75 16.06
C LEU A 43 17.68 -7.70 17.36
N ASP A 44 18.58 -6.73 17.51
CA ASP A 44 19.33 -6.50 18.76
C ASP A 44 18.38 -6.19 19.92
N ARG A 45 17.35 -5.39 19.69
CA ARG A 45 16.32 -5.09 20.69
C ARG A 45 15.53 -6.35 21.05
N ALA A 46 15.09 -7.14 20.06
CA ALA A 46 14.38 -8.40 20.30
C ALA A 46 15.24 -9.41 21.10
N ALA A 47 16.52 -9.53 20.76
CA ALA A 47 17.44 -10.38 21.49
C ALA A 47 17.65 -9.91 22.96
N ALA A 48 17.76 -8.60 23.18
CA ALA A 48 17.84 -8.02 24.52
C ALA A 48 16.58 -8.26 25.36
N LEU A 49 15.40 -8.42 24.72
CA LEU A 49 14.14 -8.81 25.35
C LEU A 49 14.05 -10.33 25.59
N GLY A 50 15.09 -11.08 25.22
CA GLY A 50 15.22 -12.51 25.48
C GLY A 50 14.52 -13.41 24.43
N PHE A 51 14.32 -12.93 23.22
CA PHE A 51 13.82 -13.72 22.10
C PHE A 51 14.97 -14.32 21.27
N GLU A 52 14.71 -15.45 20.65
CA GLU A 52 15.53 -15.98 19.58
C GLU A 52 15.31 -15.14 18.33
N THR A 53 16.39 -14.78 17.62
CA THR A 53 16.36 -13.93 16.44
C THR A 53 17.19 -14.49 15.30
N HIS A 54 16.72 -14.33 14.08
CA HIS A 54 17.45 -14.68 12.86
C HIS A 54 17.51 -13.49 11.91
N ASN A 55 18.66 -13.27 11.29
CA ASN A 55 18.85 -12.32 10.21
C ASN A 55 19.13 -13.11 8.92
N TYR A 56 18.23 -13.01 7.97
CA TYR A 56 18.36 -13.65 6.66
C TYR A 56 18.97 -12.66 5.66
N ASP A 57 20.31 -12.58 5.66
CA ASP A 57 21.13 -11.82 4.71
C ASP A 57 20.74 -10.32 4.58
N ASN A 58 20.26 -9.70 5.64
CA ASN A 58 19.73 -8.33 5.67
C ASN A 58 18.54 -8.07 4.69
N TYR A 59 17.88 -9.14 4.23
CA TYR A 59 16.58 -9.05 3.53
C TYR A 59 15.41 -9.03 4.54
N VAL A 60 15.49 -9.92 5.54
CA VAL A 60 14.41 -10.16 6.50
C VAL A 60 14.98 -10.53 7.87
N GLY A 61 14.34 -10.04 8.92
CA GLY A 61 14.54 -10.50 10.28
C GLY A 61 13.39 -11.38 10.76
N GLU A 62 13.70 -12.29 11.67
CA GLU A 62 12.69 -13.14 12.33
C GLU A 62 12.92 -13.15 13.84
N VAL A 63 11.85 -13.00 14.60
CA VAL A 63 11.81 -13.11 16.07
C VAL A 63 10.87 -14.24 16.43
N ILE A 64 11.33 -15.16 17.28
CA ILE A 64 10.61 -16.41 17.60
C ILE A 64 10.16 -16.43 19.04
N PHE A 65 8.88 -16.78 19.26
CA PHE A 65 8.33 -17.03 20.58
C PHE A 65 7.40 -18.24 20.58
N GLY A 66 7.71 -19.22 21.42
CA GLY A 66 6.96 -20.46 21.55
C GLY A 66 7.49 -21.62 20.74
N ASN A 67 6.71 -22.69 20.65
CA ASN A 67 7.07 -23.92 19.96
C ASN A 67 5.78 -24.60 19.43
N GLY A 68 5.80 -25.06 18.19
CA GLY A 68 4.63 -25.66 17.52
C GLY A 68 4.44 -25.12 16.11
N GLU A 69 3.27 -25.33 15.53
CA GLU A 69 2.93 -24.82 14.19
C GLU A 69 3.10 -23.30 14.13
N PRO A 70 3.79 -22.77 13.11
CA PRO A 70 4.08 -21.34 13.06
C PRO A 70 2.82 -20.51 12.80
N PHE A 71 2.78 -19.32 13.40
CA PHE A 71 1.83 -18.25 13.17
C PHE A 71 2.59 -16.95 12.93
N ALA A 72 2.30 -16.23 11.84
CA ALA A 72 3.03 -15.03 11.47
C ALA A 72 2.41 -13.75 12.03
N VAL A 73 3.29 -12.84 12.47
CA VAL A 73 3.06 -11.39 12.40
C VAL A 73 4.03 -10.87 11.37
N LEU A 74 3.54 -10.33 10.26
CA LEU A 74 4.37 -9.94 9.12
C LEU A 74 4.38 -8.42 8.97
N ALA A 75 5.49 -7.81 9.33
CA ALA A 75 5.72 -6.36 9.34
C ALA A 75 6.90 -5.97 8.44
N HIS A 76 7.15 -4.67 8.27
CA HIS A 76 8.31 -4.20 7.56
C HIS A 76 9.03 -3.05 8.28
N LEU A 77 10.30 -2.83 7.93
CA LEU A 77 11.16 -1.80 8.51
C LEU A 77 11.66 -0.80 7.48
N ASP A 78 11.52 -1.10 6.18
CA ASP A 78 11.77 -0.11 5.13
C ASP A 78 10.66 0.93 5.10
N VAL A 79 10.95 2.05 4.50
CA VAL A 79 10.03 3.20 4.41
C VAL A 79 10.12 3.83 3.02
N VAL A 80 9.05 4.49 2.58
CA VAL A 80 9.13 5.37 1.40
C VAL A 80 10.08 6.55 1.66
N PRO A 81 10.70 7.14 0.63
CA PRO A 81 11.50 8.36 0.78
C PRO A 81 10.71 9.46 1.51
N ALA A 82 11.38 10.23 2.34
CA ALA A 82 10.73 11.30 3.11
C ALA A 82 9.97 12.30 2.21
N GLY A 83 10.51 12.62 1.03
CA GLY A 83 9.92 13.62 0.16
C GLY A 83 10.11 15.05 0.70
N SER A 84 9.20 15.94 0.34
CA SER A 84 9.23 17.36 0.74
C SER A 84 8.00 17.74 1.57
N GLY A 85 8.05 18.90 2.20
CA GLY A 85 6.90 19.44 2.96
C GLY A 85 6.95 19.18 4.46
N TRP A 86 7.99 18.51 4.97
CA TRP A 86 8.18 18.28 6.38
C TRP A 86 8.42 19.59 7.15
N THR A 87 7.78 19.73 8.29
CA THR A 87 8.03 20.81 9.26
C THR A 87 9.00 20.40 10.36
N ARG A 88 9.29 19.08 10.46
CA ARG A 88 10.20 18.43 11.42
C ARG A 88 11.22 17.58 10.67
N ASP A 89 12.26 17.10 11.38
CA ASP A 89 13.17 16.11 10.78
C ASP A 89 12.44 14.78 10.55
N PRO A 90 12.29 14.31 9.30
CA PRO A 90 11.61 13.04 9.00
C PRO A 90 12.24 11.82 9.68
N PHE A 91 13.51 11.90 10.04
CA PHE A 91 14.26 10.85 10.73
C PHE A 91 14.73 11.28 12.14
N GLY A 92 14.08 12.28 12.73
CA GLY A 92 14.38 12.76 14.10
C GLY A 92 13.87 11.84 15.20
N GLY A 93 12.73 11.18 14.99
CA GLY A 93 12.06 10.37 16.01
C GLY A 93 11.64 11.19 17.22
N GLU A 94 11.23 12.44 17.02
CA GLU A 94 10.86 13.36 18.08
C GLU A 94 9.60 12.88 18.83
N ILE A 95 9.62 12.98 20.15
CA ILE A 95 8.47 12.67 21.01
C ILE A 95 7.97 14.01 21.58
N GLU A 96 6.86 14.49 21.05
CA GLU A 96 6.28 15.78 21.45
C GLU A 96 4.75 15.73 21.32
N ASP A 97 4.03 16.43 22.18
CA ASP A 97 2.57 16.56 22.18
C ASP A 97 1.81 15.23 22.09
N GLY A 98 2.30 14.21 22.81
CA GLY A 98 1.68 12.88 22.84
C GLY A 98 1.83 12.08 21.53
N ARG A 99 2.80 12.43 20.68
CA ARG A 99 3.08 11.82 19.40
C ARG A 99 4.55 11.46 19.24
N ILE A 100 4.83 10.45 18.45
CA ILE A 100 6.16 10.12 17.93
C ILE A 100 6.15 10.52 16.46
N TRP A 101 6.99 11.47 16.09
CA TRP A 101 7.04 12.04 14.77
C TRP A 101 8.15 11.42 13.93
N GLY A 102 7.86 11.14 12.69
CA GLY A 102 8.83 10.77 11.68
C GLY A 102 8.36 9.69 10.73
N ARG A 103 9.07 9.52 9.63
CA ARG A 103 8.80 8.54 8.59
C ARG A 103 8.92 7.12 9.14
N GLY A 104 7.87 6.31 8.96
CA GLY A 104 7.76 4.96 9.50
C GLY A 104 7.12 4.90 10.91
N ALA A 105 6.71 6.04 11.47
CA ALA A 105 6.05 6.04 12.77
C ALA A 105 4.73 5.25 12.75
N MET A 106 3.94 5.39 11.68
CA MET A 106 2.68 4.68 11.48
C MET A 106 2.87 3.48 10.55
N ASP A 107 3.73 3.59 9.54
CA ASP A 107 3.93 2.63 8.47
C ASP A 107 5.42 2.26 8.31
N ASP A 108 5.86 1.15 8.84
CA ASP A 108 5.25 0.14 9.71
C ASP A 108 6.13 -0.14 10.94
N LYS A 109 7.20 0.72 11.16
CA LYS A 109 8.14 0.56 12.30
C LYS A 109 7.40 0.61 13.65
N GLY A 110 6.45 1.54 13.80
CA GLY A 110 5.65 1.66 15.02
C GLY A 110 4.88 0.37 15.33
N PRO A 111 4.02 -0.12 14.44
CA PRO A 111 3.29 -1.38 14.61
C PRO A 111 4.21 -2.61 14.81
N ALA A 112 5.33 -2.69 14.09
CA ALA A 112 6.32 -3.75 14.27
C ALA A 112 6.87 -3.81 15.71
N PHE A 113 7.24 -2.67 16.29
CA PHE A 113 7.66 -2.60 17.69
C PHE A 113 6.51 -2.85 18.67
N CYS A 114 5.29 -2.42 18.36
CA CYS A 114 4.11 -2.76 19.16
C CYS A 114 3.90 -4.29 19.21
N ALA A 115 4.04 -4.97 18.09
CA ALA A 115 3.94 -6.43 18.04
C ALA A 115 5.07 -7.11 18.84
N LEU A 116 6.31 -6.62 18.73
CA LEU A 116 7.45 -7.13 19.51
C LEU A 116 7.22 -7.02 21.01
N TYR A 117 6.76 -5.85 21.47
CA TYR A 117 6.51 -5.62 22.92
C TYR A 117 5.23 -6.31 23.40
N ALA A 118 4.24 -6.55 22.53
CA ALA A 118 3.09 -7.40 22.83
C ALA A 118 3.55 -8.84 23.11
N MET A 119 4.44 -9.39 22.27
CA MET A 119 5.06 -10.71 22.53
C MET A 119 5.83 -10.71 23.86
N LYS A 120 6.58 -9.63 24.15
CA LYS A 120 7.33 -9.51 25.43
C LYS A 120 6.40 -9.50 26.62
N ALA A 121 5.30 -8.77 26.55
CA ALA A 121 4.32 -8.72 27.63
C ALA A 121 3.72 -10.10 27.91
N LEU A 122 3.33 -10.85 26.87
CA LEU A 122 2.85 -12.21 27.01
C LEU A 122 3.88 -13.14 27.64
N LYS A 123 5.15 -13.03 27.22
CA LYS A 123 6.26 -13.81 27.81
C LYS A 123 6.44 -13.53 29.30
N ASP A 124 6.39 -12.27 29.71
CA ASP A 124 6.55 -11.86 31.12
C ASP A 124 5.34 -12.23 31.97
N GLU A 125 4.15 -12.33 31.37
CA GLU A 125 2.95 -12.89 32.03
C GLU A 125 3.03 -14.42 32.19
N GLY A 126 4.06 -15.07 31.66
CA GLY A 126 4.22 -16.51 31.71
C GLY A 126 3.34 -17.25 30.68
N PHE A 127 2.82 -16.55 29.67
CA PHE A 127 2.08 -17.20 28.58
C PHE A 127 3.02 -18.10 27.78
N VAL A 128 2.59 -19.34 27.56
CA VAL A 128 3.28 -20.32 26.72
C VAL A 128 2.39 -20.57 25.51
N PRO A 129 2.73 -20.03 24.35
CA PRO A 129 1.93 -20.26 23.16
C PRO A 129 2.02 -21.72 22.71
N ALA A 130 0.90 -22.32 22.31
CA ALA A 130 0.85 -23.65 21.72
C ALA A 130 1.31 -23.64 20.23
N ARG A 131 1.37 -22.46 19.64
CA ARG A 131 1.92 -22.22 18.30
C ARG A 131 3.19 -21.39 18.41
N THR A 132 4.09 -21.51 17.44
CA THR A 132 5.26 -20.64 17.35
C THR A 132 4.86 -19.29 16.75
N ILE A 133 4.92 -18.22 17.51
CA ILE A 133 4.75 -16.87 16.98
C ILE A 133 6.05 -16.47 16.29
N LYS A 134 5.96 -16.16 15.02
CA LYS A 134 7.05 -15.62 14.20
C LYS A 134 6.75 -14.18 13.83
N LEU A 135 7.44 -13.23 14.46
CA LEU A 135 7.42 -11.85 14.00
C LEU A 135 8.48 -11.70 12.92
N ILE A 136 8.03 -11.57 11.69
CA ILE A 136 8.84 -11.49 10.48
C ILE A 136 8.85 -10.03 10.03
N VAL A 137 10.02 -9.42 9.91
CA VAL A 137 10.19 -8.01 9.53
C VAL A 137 10.99 -7.91 8.24
N GLY A 138 10.34 -7.48 7.15
CA GLY A 138 10.96 -7.28 5.84
C GLY A 138 11.64 -5.93 5.71
N CYS A 139 12.54 -5.81 4.71
CA CYS A 139 13.28 -4.58 4.41
C CYS A 139 13.04 -4.08 2.98
N ASN A 140 11.95 -4.52 2.31
CA ASN A 140 11.62 -4.10 0.94
C ASN A 140 10.13 -4.29 0.62
N GLU A 141 9.25 -3.94 1.55
CA GLU A 141 7.80 -3.98 1.30
C GLU A 141 7.41 -2.94 0.27
N GLU A 142 7.83 -1.70 0.49
CA GLU A 142 7.49 -0.51 -0.28
C GLU A 142 7.96 -0.55 -1.75
N ASN A 143 8.92 -1.41 -2.05
CA ASN A 143 9.61 -1.42 -3.34
C ASN A 143 9.69 -2.80 -4.01
N GLY A 144 8.69 -3.67 -3.83
CA GLY A 144 8.51 -4.84 -4.68
C GLY A 144 8.76 -6.20 -4.08
N TRP A 145 8.94 -6.30 -2.75
CA TRP A 145 8.92 -7.56 -1.96
C TRP A 145 10.07 -8.54 -2.20
N ALA A 146 11.21 -8.10 -2.70
CA ALA A 146 12.39 -8.96 -2.87
C ALA A 146 12.85 -9.60 -1.54
N CYS A 147 12.54 -8.96 -0.41
CA CYS A 147 12.74 -9.50 0.93
C CYS A 147 11.94 -10.78 1.16
N ILE A 148 10.65 -10.81 0.82
CA ILE A 148 9.80 -11.99 0.95
C ILE A 148 10.18 -13.09 -0.03
N ASP A 149 10.54 -12.72 -1.25
CA ASP A 149 11.04 -13.68 -2.24
C ASP A 149 12.33 -14.36 -1.78
N HIS A 150 13.18 -13.62 -1.05
CA HIS A 150 14.38 -14.18 -0.41
C HIS A 150 14.02 -15.08 0.77
N TYR A 151 13.17 -14.61 1.69
CA TYR A 151 12.75 -15.39 2.85
C TYR A 151 12.16 -16.75 2.47
N LYS A 152 11.29 -16.79 1.46
CA LYS A 152 10.69 -18.04 0.94
C LYS A 152 11.71 -19.04 0.37
N LYS A 153 12.94 -18.60 0.05
CA LYS A 153 14.03 -19.48 -0.43
C LYS A 153 14.87 -20.06 0.71
N VAL A 154 14.99 -19.32 1.82
CA VAL A 154 15.92 -19.66 2.91
C VAL A 154 15.22 -20.12 4.19
N ALA A 155 13.92 -19.85 4.32
CA ALA A 155 13.11 -20.20 5.48
C ALA A 155 11.71 -20.66 5.06
N THR A 156 10.97 -21.23 6.03
CA THR A 156 9.57 -21.64 5.81
C THR A 156 8.63 -20.52 6.21
N MET A 157 7.91 -19.97 5.23
CA MET A 157 6.84 -19.00 5.46
C MET A 157 5.69 -19.68 6.20
N PRO A 158 5.20 -19.12 7.32
CA PRO A 158 3.98 -19.58 7.96
C PRO A 158 2.78 -19.53 7.00
N GLU A 159 1.82 -20.42 7.16
CA GLU A 159 0.64 -20.45 6.31
C GLU A 159 -0.34 -19.32 6.66
N ASP A 160 -0.53 -19.05 7.94
CA ASP A 160 -1.49 -18.08 8.45
C ASP A 160 -0.83 -17.05 9.39
N GLY A 161 -1.49 -15.91 9.51
CA GLY A 161 -1.03 -14.80 10.31
C GLY A 161 -1.73 -13.50 9.97
N PHE A 162 -1.23 -12.42 10.54
CA PHE A 162 -1.69 -11.08 10.16
C PHE A 162 -0.50 -10.14 9.89
N SER A 163 -0.77 -9.10 9.11
CA SER A 163 0.12 -7.96 8.95
C SER A 163 -0.43 -6.77 9.74
N PRO A 164 0.38 -6.12 10.59
CA PRO A 164 -0.01 -4.89 11.29
C PRO A 164 0.10 -3.65 10.39
N ASP A 165 0.15 -3.83 9.09
CA ASP A 165 0.32 -2.83 8.04
C ASP A 165 -0.97 -2.71 7.22
N GLY A 166 -1.91 -1.90 7.71
CA GLY A 166 -3.21 -1.68 7.06
C GLY A 166 -4.20 -0.98 7.97
N GLY A 167 -5.47 -1.39 7.91
CA GLY A 167 -6.56 -0.77 8.68
C GLY A 167 -7.24 -1.71 9.65
N PHE A 168 -7.73 -1.16 10.74
CA PHE A 168 -8.71 -1.80 11.59
C PHE A 168 -10.14 -1.69 10.98
N PRO A 169 -11.08 -2.62 11.35
CA PRO A 169 -10.91 -3.69 12.35
C PRO A 169 -10.17 -4.93 11.86
N VAL A 170 -10.37 -5.39 10.66
CA VAL A 170 -9.65 -6.48 9.99
C VAL A 170 -9.87 -6.36 8.49
N ILE A 171 -8.83 -6.36 7.70
CA ILE A 171 -8.93 -6.44 6.24
C ILE A 171 -8.83 -7.90 5.85
N TYR A 172 -9.97 -8.51 5.51
CA TYR A 172 -10.05 -9.93 5.13
C TYR A 172 -9.94 -10.17 3.63
N ALA A 173 -10.15 -9.11 2.83
CA ALA A 173 -10.10 -9.21 1.38
C ALA A 173 -9.44 -7.98 0.76
N GLU A 174 -8.63 -8.23 -0.26
CA GLU A 174 -7.93 -7.21 -1.03
C GLU A 174 -8.15 -7.49 -2.51
N LYS A 175 -8.54 -6.47 -3.27
CA LYS A 175 -8.79 -6.61 -4.72
C LYS A 175 -7.50 -6.97 -5.47
N GLY A 176 -7.62 -7.73 -6.54
CA GLY A 176 -6.53 -7.97 -7.45
C GLY A 176 -6.03 -6.66 -8.07
N ILE A 177 -4.72 -6.56 -8.29
CA ILE A 177 -4.07 -5.37 -8.85
C ILE A 177 -3.53 -5.72 -10.23
N LEU A 178 -3.94 -4.96 -11.23
CA LEU A 178 -3.49 -5.13 -12.60
C LEU A 178 -3.13 -3.78 -13.22
N HIS A 179 -1.84 -3.55 -13.47
CA HIS A 179 -1.41 -2.39 -14.25
C HIS A 179 -1.24 -2.80 -15.70
N VAL A 180 -1.93 -2.09 -16.59
CA VAL A 180 -1.83 -2.32 -18.03
C VAL A 180 -1.45 -1.06 -18.77
N ARG A 181 -0.67 -1.21 -19.86
CA ARG A 181 -0.48 -0.15 -20.86
C ARG A 181 -1.33 -0.47 -22.08
N LEU A 182 -2.27 0.41 -22.38
CA LEU A 182 -3.11 0.34 -23.57
C LEU A 182 -2.49 1.17 -24.69
N HIS A 183 -2.52 0.65 -25.94
CA HIS A 183 -1.89 1.24 -27.10
C HIS A 183 -2.95 1.69 -28.12
N PHE A 184 -3.13 2.97 -28.28
CA PHE A 184 -4.10 3.57 -29.20
C PHE A 184 -3.39 4.27 -30.37
N PRO A 185 -3.33 3.65 -31.55
CA PRO A 185 -2.87 4.33 -32.77
C PRO A 185 -3.73 5.56 -33.03
N VAL A 186 -3.11 6.73 -33.24
CA VAL A 186 -3.82 7.99 -33.54
C VAL A 186 -3.38 8.51 -34.91
N LYS A 187 -4.25 8.29 -35.90
CA LYS A 187 -4.03 8.82 -37.25
C LYS A 187 -4.32 10.32 -37.28
N ASN A 188 -3.41 11.08 -37.88
CA ASN A 188 -3.58 12.53 -38.00
C ASN A 188 -3.86 13.21 -36.65
N ALA A 189 -3.05 12.90 -35.63
CA ALA A 189 -3.20 13.43 -34.29
C ALA A 189 -3.44 14.96 -34.29
N PRO A 190 -4.48 15.49 -33.63
CA PRO A 190 -4.79 16.91 -33.59
C PRO A 190 -3.83 17.73 -32.71
N PHE A 191 -2.82 17.08 -32.19
CA PHE A 191 -1.75 17.67 -31.35
C PHE A 191 -0.36 17.18 -31.82
N THR A 192 0.68 17.85 -31.37
CA THR A 192 2.08 17.46 -31.58
C THR A 192 2.72 16.88 -30.31
N PHE A 193 2.14 17.19 -29.16
CA PHE A 193 2.56 16.72 -27.84
C PHE A 193 1.33 16.44 -26.99
N PHE A 194 1.37 15.36 -26.20
CA PHE A 194 0.34 15.00 -25.22
C PHE A 194 0.99 14.13 -24.13
N GLU A 195 0.95 14.61 -22.87
CA GLU A 195 1.53 13.89 -21.74
C GLU A 195 0.79 14.26 -20.43
N GLY A 196 0.60 13.29 -19.54
CA GLY A 196 0.02 13.52 -18.22
C GLY A 196 0.31 12.38 -17.26
N GLY A 197 0.36 12.72 -15.97
CA GLY A 197 0.61 11.82 -14.85
C GLY A 197 2.09 11.57 -14.59
N GLU A 198 2.40 11.21 -13.35
CA GLU A 198 3.78 10.99 -12.87
C GLU A 198 3.96 9.58 -12.25
N SER A 199 2.89 8.96 -11.74
CA SER A 199 2.91 7.66 -11.06
C SER A 199 1.86 6.71 -11.61
N HIS A 200 2.13 5.40 -11.53
CA HIS A 200 1.26 4.33 -12.03
C HIS A 200 0.07 4.01 -11.12
N ASN A 201 0.03 4.57 -9.91
CA ASN A 201 -0.96 4.28 -8.88
C ASN A 201 -1.63 5.54 -8.31
N MET A 202 -1.52 6.66 -9.03
CA MET A 202 -2.10 7.94 -8.63
C MET A 202 -2.92 8.53 -9.76
N VAL A 203 -4.13 8.99 -9.43
CA VAL A 203 -4.98 9.74 -10.37
C VAL A 203 -4.20 10.93 -10.92
N CYS A 204 -4.15 11.03 -12.24
CA CYS A 204 -3.43 12.11 -12.93
C CYS A 204 -4.04 13.47 -12.61
N ASP A 205 -3.32 14.32 -11.91
CA ASP A 205 -3.76 15.67 -11.52
C ASP A 205 -3.29 16.75 -12.48
N ARG A 206 -2.42 16.41 -13.44
CA ARG A 206 -1.92 17.36 -14.44
C ARG A 206 -1.70 16.70 -15.79
N CYS A 207 -2.31 17.26 -16.84
CA CYS A 207 -2.13 16.79 -18.21
C CYS A 207 -1.88 17.97 -19.15
N GLU A 208 -0.89 17.83 -20.05
CA GLU A 208 -0.49 18.85 -21.01
C GLU A 208 -0.66 18.37 -22.46
N ALA A 209 -1.04 19.27 -23.33
CA ALA A 209 -1.01 19.03 -24.77
C ALA A 209 -0.61 20.28 -25.58
N THR A 210 -0.02 20.07 -26.76
CA THR A 210 0.22 21.11 -27.76
C THR A 210 -0.67 20.88 -28.95
N PRO A 211 -1.85 21.55 -29.05
CA PRO A 211 -2.75 21.44 -30.19
C PRO A 211 -2.08 21.91 -31.48
N ARG A 212 -2.35 21.22 -32.62
CA ARG A 212 -1.95 21.75 -33.94
C ARG A 212 -2.70 23.04 -34.27
N THR A 213 -3.95 23.13 -33.84
CA THR A 213 -4.78 24.34 -33.93
C THR A 213 -5.38 24.63 -32.56
N LEU A 214 -4.97 25.72 -31.94
CA LEU A 214 -5.41 26.11 -30.61
C LEU A 214 -6.75 26.87 -30.68
N ALA A 215 -7.81 26.27 -30.17
CA ALA A 215 -9.11 26.92 -29.96
C ALA A 215 -9.13 27.58 -28.57
N VAL A 216 -8.62 28.81 -28.48
CA VAL A 216 -8.43 29.54 -27.21
C VAL A 216 -9.72 29.66 -26.40
N THR A 217 -10.84 30.04 -27.05
CA THR A 217 -12.14 30.18 -26.37
C THR A 217 -12.59 28.86 -25.74
N ARG A 218 -12.47 27.73 -26.48
CA ARG A 218 -12.82 26.41 -25.97
C ARG A 218 -11.91 26.00 -24.81
N ALA A 219 -10.59 26.20 -24.94
CA ALA A 219 -9.64 25.86 -23.89
C ALA A 219 -9.94 26.62 -22.58
N ARG A 220 -10.23 27.93 -22.68
CA ARG A 220 -10.62 28.73 -21.52
C ARG A 220 -11.96 28.30 -20.93
N ALA A 221 -12.95 28.00 -21.76
CA ALA A 221 -14.25 27.53 -21.32
C ALA A 221 -14.18 26.20 -20.58
N MET A 222 -13.15 25.36 -20.88
CA MET A 222 -12.87 24.11 -20.17
C MET A 222 -11.96 24.30 -18.95
N GLY A 223 -11.60 25.55 -18.59
CA GLY A 223 -10.76 25.86 -17.44
C GLY A 223 -9.26 25.57 -17.64
N PHE A 224 -8.80 25.40 -18.89
CA PHE A 224 -7.39 25.09 -19.16
C PHE A 224 -6.52 26.33 -19.03
N GLU A 225 -5.36 26.12 -18.41
CA GLU A 225 -4.28 27.07 -18.46
C GLU A 225 -3.63 27.05 -19.85
N ILE A 226 -3.27 28.21 -20.39
CA ILE A 226 -2.62 28.33 -21.68
C ILE A 226 -1.24 28.94 -21.50
N ARG A 227 -0.18 28.17 -21.81
CA ARG A 227 1.22 28.61 -21.75
C ARG A 227 1.94 28.28 -23.05
N ASN A 228 2.46 29.29 -23.77
CA ASN A 228 3.29 29.11 -24.98
C ASN A 228 2.67 28.10 -25.99
N LYS A 229 1.38 28.25 -26.35
CA LYS A 229 0.59 27.37 -27.22
C LYS A 229 0.30 25.98 -26.65
N LYS A 230 0.79 25.63 -25.47
CA LYS A 230 0.34 24.45 -24.73
C LYS A 230 -0.92 24.78 -23.97
N ILE A 231 -1.75 23.75 -23.80
CA ILE A 231 -2.88 23.76 -22.88
C ILE A 231 -2.58 22.78 -21.75
N VAL A 232 -2.95 23.17 -20.53
CA VAL A 232 -2.76 22.35 -19.32
C VAL A 232 -4.10 22.18 -18.64
N SER A 233 -4.48 20.94 -18.39
CA SER A 233 -5.60 20.56 -17.56
C SER A 233 -5.11 20.24 -16.16
N HIS A 234 -5.80 20.76 -15.14
CA HIS A 234 -5.53 20.47 -13.74
C HIS A 234 -6.66 19.63 -13.17
N GLY A 235 -6.30 18.72 -12.28
CA GLY A 235 -7.17 17.83 -11.56
C GLY A 235 -6.87 17.85 -10.06
N LYS A 236 -7.13 16.72 -9.41
CA LYS A 236 -6.79 16.47 -8.01
C LYS A 236 -6.26 15.04 -7.90
N SER A 237 -5.08 14.89 -7.33
CA SER A 237 -4.50 13.59 -7.08
C SER A 237 -5.30 12.82 -6.02
N ALA A 238 -5.34 11.50 -6.15
CA ALA A 238 -5.85 10.54 -5.19
C ALA A 238 -5.22 9.17 -5.49
N HIS A 239 -5.27 8.24 -4.55
CA HIS A 239 -4.79 6.91 -4.81
C HIS A 239 -5.66 6.20 -5.87
N ALA A 240 -5.04 5.46 -6.80
CA ALA A 240 -5.75 4.85 -7.93
C ALA A 240 -6.76 3.76 -7.53
N SER A 241 -6.69 3.22 -6.29
CA SER A 241 -7.71 2.30 -5.77
C SER A 241 -9.05 2.97 -5.45
N THR A 242 -9.03 4.28 -5.20
CA THR A 242 -10.20 5.13 -4.89
C THR A 242 -10.25 6.35 -5.83
N PRO A 243 -10.31 6.14 -7.15
CA PRO A 243 -10.16 7.21 -8.13
C PRO A 243 -11.27 8.26 -8.05
N GLU A 244 -12.40 7.95 -7.44
CA GLU A 244 -13.53 8.87 -7.20
C GLU A 244 -13.20 9.98 -6.20
N GLN A 245 -12.16 9.84 -5.39
CA GLN A 245 -11.68 10.89 -4.47
C GLN A 245 -10.80 11.94 -5.18
N GLY A 246 -10.36 11.62 -6.39
CA GLY A 246 -9.57 12.49 -7.24
C GLY A 246 -10.37 13.14 -8.38
N VAL A 247 -9.68 13.95 -9.17
CA VAL A 247 -10.16 14.53 -10.43
C VAL A 247 -9.11 14.29 -11.50
N ASN A 248 -9.41 13.42 -12.45
CA ASN A 248 -8.44 13.03 -13.48
C ASN A 248 -8.31 14.09 -14.58
N ALA A 249 -7.11 14.66 -14.72
CA ALA A 249 -6.81 15.71 -15.70
C ALA A 249 -6.74 15.20 -17.16
N ILE A 250 -6.59 13.90 -17.37
CA ILE A 250 -6.53 13.29 -18.71
C ILE A 250 -7.89 13.38 -19.42
N GLU A 251 -8.98 13.13 -18.70
CA GLU A 251 -10.32 13.10 -19.29
C GLU A 251 -10.71 14.43 -19.99
N PRO A 252 -10.68 15.60 -19.32
CA PRO A 252 -11.01 16.87 -19.97
C PRO A 252 -10.04 17.18 -21.11
N MET A 253 -8.77 16.80 -21.02
CA MET A 253 -7.81 16.99 -22.09
C MET A 253 -8.18 16.16 -23.34
N LEU A 254 -8.57 14.90 -23.20
CA LEU A 254 -9.07 14.07 -24.31
C LEU A 254 -10.39 14.63 -24.88
N ARG A 255 -11.32 15.09 -24.02
CA ARG A 255 -12.60 15.71 -24.46
C ARG A 255 -12.37 16.99 -25.28
N TYR A 256 -11.29 17.73 -25.06
CA TYR A 256 -10.93 18.88 -25.89
C TYR A 256 -10.66 18.49 -27.36
N PHE A 257 -10.19 17.28 -27.60
CA PHE A 257 -9.84 16.79 -28.93
C PHE A 257 -10.86 15.79 -29.52
N GLU A 258 -11.92 15.44 -28.78
CA GLU A 258 -12.84 14.35 -29.15
C GLU A 258 -13.54 14.58 -30.50
N ASP A 259 -13.97 15.81 -30.78
CA ASP A 259 -14.64 16.20 -32.02
C ASP A 259 -13.70 16.27 -33.25
N LYS A 260 -12.38 16.12 -33.02
CA LYS A 260 -11.35 16.22 -34.03
C LYS A 260 -10.77 14.87 -34.43
N SER A 261 -11.08 13.78 -33.71
CA SER A 261 -10.50 12.47 -33.94
C SER A 261 -11.33 11.34 -33.33
N GLU A 262 -11.79 10.42 -34.17
CA GLU A 262 -12.46 9.19 -33.72
C GLU A 262 -11.51 8.30 -32.89
N ASP A 263 -10.18 8.37 -33.16
CA ASP A 263 -9.19 7.64 -32.36
C ASP A 263 -9.19 8.15 -30.90
N ILE A 264 -9.30 9.48 -30.69
CA ILE A 264 -9.40 10.07 -29.35
C ILE A 264 -10.71 9.69 -28.66
N LYS A 265 -11.82 9.69 -29.40
CA LYS A 265 -13.11 9.23 -28.88
C LYS A 265 -13.03 7.76 -28.43
N ARG A 266 -12.33 6.91 -29.18
CA ARG A 266 -12.07 5.53 -28.79
C ARG A 266 -11.31 5.42 -27.47
N VAL A 267 -10.29 6.27 -27.23
CA VAL A 267 -9.61 6.31 -25.93
C VAL A 267 -10.60 6.60 -24.81
N LEU A 268 -11.41 7.65 -24.95
CA LEU A 268 -12.46 8.00 -23.95
C LEU A 268 -13.44 6.85 -23.72
N ASP A 269 -13.90 6.19 -24.79
CA ASP A 269 -14.84 5.07 -24.72
C ASP A 269 -14.26 3.88 -23.93
N CYS A 270 -12.96 3.60 -24.10
CA CYS A 270 -12.27 2.50 -23.42
C CYS A 270 -12.01 2.78 -21.94
N VAL A 271 -11.49 3.97 -21.60
CA VAL A 271 -10.90 4.17 -20.26
C VAL A 271 -11.73 5.07 -19.32
N PHE A 272 -12.67 5.87 -19.85
CA PHE A 272 -13.50 6.77 -19.02
C PHE A 272 -14.99 6.42 -19.08
N ARG A 273 -15.52 6.06 -20.25
CA ARG A 273 -16.96 5.85 -20.46
C ARG A 273 -17.43 4.41 -20.20
N ASP A 274 -16.49 3.52 -19.91
CA ASP A 274 -16.76 2.10 -19.61
C ASP A 274 -17.62 1.38 -20.68
N LYS A 275 -17.40 1.71 -21.93
CA LYS A 275 -18.19 1.15 -23.06
C LYS A 275 -18.18 -0.38 -23.11
N TYR A 276 -17.13 -0.99 -22.60
CA TYR A 276 -16.93 -2.44 -22.61
C TYR A 276 -17.29 -3.10 -21.26
N GLY A 277 -17.80 -2.34 -20.30
CA GLY A 277 -18.38 -2.86 -19.07
C GLY A 277 -17.37 -3.44 -18.08
N LEU A 278 -16.12 -2.93 -18.05
CA LEU A 278 -15.16 -3.32 -17.00
C LEU A 278 -15.71 -3.03 -15.61
N LYS A 279 -16.29 -1.83 -15.41
CA LYS A 279 -16.83 -1.40 -14.10
C LYS A 279 -18.12 -2.12 -13.71
N THR A 280 -18.68 -2.97 -14.59
CA THR A 280 -19.80 -3.85 -14.24
C THR A 280 -19.35 -5.09 -13.47
N LEU A 281 -18.04 -5.42 -13.54
CA LEU A 281 -17.46 -6.52 -12.77
C LEU A 281 -17.48 -6.18 -11.28
N ARG A 282 -18.21 -6.97 -10.50
CA ARG A 282 -18.39 -6.75 -9.07
C ARG A 282 -18.71 -8.02 -8.31
N ASP A 283 -18.36 -8.04 -7.03
CA ASP A 283 -18.69 -9.08 -6.07
C ASP A 283 -18.98 -8.47 -4.68
N GLU A 284 -18.92 -9.27 -3.62
CA GLU A 284 -19.09 -8.80 -2.24
C GLU A 284 -17.97 -7.85 -1.78
N THR A 285 -16.80 -7.86 -2.43
CA THR A 285 -15.67 -6.95 -2.14
C THR A 285 -15.80 -5.61 -2.90
N GLY A 286 -16.88 -5.42 -3.63
CA GLY A 286 -17.22 -4.19 -4.36
C GLY A 286 -17.02 -4.31 -5.88
N GLY A 287 -17.08 -3.18 -6.57
CA GLY A 287 -16.89 -3.08 -8.02
C GLY A 287 -15.42 -2.94 -8.44
N LEU A 288 -15.13 -3.29 -9.70
CA LEU A 288 -13.84 -2.98 -10.31
C LEU A 288 -13.64 -1.47 -10.41
N THR A 289 -12.44 -0.99 -10.07
CA THR A 289 -12.00 0.37 -10.38
C THR A 289 -10.99 0.37 -11.51
N LEU A 290 -11.04 1.39 -12.36
CA LEU A 290 -10.08 1.64 -13.42
C LEU A 290 -9.68 3.10 -13.36
N SER A 291 -8.40 3.36 -13.13
CA SER A 291 -7.80 4.69 -13.11
C SER A 291 -6.78 4.82 -14.24
N PRO A 292 -7.00 5.69 -15.23
CA PRO A 292 -5.97 6.05 -16.20
C PRO A 292 -5.00 7.04 -15.56
N ASP A 293 -3.82 6.57 -15.18
CA ASP A 293 -2.88 7.34 -14.34
C ASP A 293 -1.80 8.05 -15.16
N LEU A 294 -1.34 7.42 -16.25
CA LEU A 294 -0.36 8.02 -17.17
C LEU A 294 -0.88 8.01 -18.60
N ILE A 295 -0.59 9.07 -19.34
CA ILE A 295 -0.82 9.13 -20.78
C ILE A 295 0.35 9.79 -21.47
N LYS A 296 0.76 9.24 -22.64
CA LYS A 296 1.82 9.82 -23.44
C LYS A 296 1.64 9.54 -24.92
N TYR A 297 1.82 10.60 -25.75
CA TYR A 297 1.85 10.46 -27.19
C TYR A 297 3.27 10.24 -27.70
N ARG A 298 3.49 9.14 -28.37
CA ARG A 298 4.78 8.81 -28.99
C ARG A 298 4.56 8.09 -30.31
N ARG A 299 5.29 8.50 -31.35
CA ARG A 299 5.37 7.79 -32.66
C ARG A 299 4.01 7.46 -33.29
N GLY A 300 3.03 8.38 -33.20
CA GLY A 300 1.70 8.16 -33.78
C GLY A 300 0.74 7.35 -32.91
N GLU A 301 1.08 7.14 -31.66
CA GLU A 301 0.30 6.35 -30.70
C GLU A 301 0.13 7.08 -29.37
N LEU A 302 -1.07 7.04 -28.79
CA LEU A 302 -1.30 7.35 -27.39
C LEU A 302 -1.15 6.07 -26.57
N GLN A 303 -0.26 6.08 -25.62
CA GLN A 303 -0.08 5.05 -24.62
C GLN A 303 -0.74 5.51 -23.32
N VAL A 304 -1.67 4.70 -22.81
CA VAL A 304 -2.37 4.98 -21.54
C VAL A 304 -2.04 3.87 -20.56
N VAL A 305 -1.47 4.23 -19.42
CA VAL A 305 -1.27 3.29 -18.30
C VAL A 305 -2.45 3.41 -17.37
N CYS A 306 -3.08 2.27 -17.10
CA CYS A 306 -4.22 2.17 -16.20
C CYS A 306 -3.88 1.28 -15.00
N ASP A 307 -4.24 1.73 -13.81
CA ASP A 307 -4.37 0.90 -12.61
C ASP A 307 -5.79 0.33 -12.57
N ILE A 308 -5.90 -0.98 -12.51
CA ILE A 308 -7.16 -1.71 -12.41
C ILE A 308 -7.16 -2.48 -11.10
N ARG A 309 -8.19 -2.23 -10.26
CA ARG A 309 -8.43 -3.03 -9.06
C ARG A 309 -9.69 -3.86 -9.28
N TYR A 310 -9.53 -5.18 -9.36
CA TYR A 310 -10.63 -6.07 -9.67
C TYR A 310 -11.09 -6.87 -8.46
N PRO A 311 -12.40 -7.19 -8.38
CA PRO A 311 -13.02 -7.87 -7.24
C PRO A 311 -12.29 -9.15 -6.83
N ALA A 312 -12.24 -9.43 -5.51
CA ALA A 312 -11.37 -10.47 -4.98
C ALA A 312 -11.82 -11.91 -5.31
N THR A 313 -13.09 -12.13 -5.61
CA THR A 313 -13.59 -13.46 -6.02
C THR A 313 -13.49 -13.72 -7.53
N LEU A 314 -13.15 -12.70 -8.33
CA LEU A 314 -13.09 -12.84 -9.78
C LEU A 314 -11.71 -13.26 -10.24
N PRO A 315 -11.63 -14.19 -11.21
CA PRO A 315 -10.35 -14.54 -11.82
C PRO A 315 -9.84 -13.41 -12.72
N LEU A 316 -8.53 -13.30 -12.90
CA LEU A 316 -7.91 -12.35 -13.83
C LEU A 316 -8.50 -12.44 -15.24
N SER A 317 -8.89 -13.65 -15.68
CA SER A 317 -9.48 -13.87 -17.01
C SER A 317 -10.73 -13.03 -17.26
N ALA A 318 -11.57 -12.78 -16.23
CA ALA A 318 -12.75 -11.93 -16.38
C ALA A 318 -12.39 -10.48 -16.76
N VAL A 319 -11.26 -9.98 -16.28
CA VAL A 319 -10.74 -8.65 -16.61
C VAL A 319 -10.10 -8.65 -18.00
N THR A 320 -9.24 -9.64 -18.29
CA THR A 320 -8.52 -9.70 -19.57
C THR A 320 -9.43 -9.99 -20.76
N GLU A 321 -10.54 -10.69 -20.58
CA GLU A 321 -11.60 -10.83 -21.59
C GLU A 321 -12.19 -9.47 -21.95
N LYS A 322 -12.55 -8.65 -20.97
CA LYS A 322 -13.06 -7.29 -21.19
C LYS A 322 -12.04 -6.36 -21.84
N LEU A 323 -10.76 -6.46 -21.45
CA LEU A 323 -9.68 -5.73 -22.13
C LEU A 323 -9.54 -6.18 -23.60
N SER A 324 -9.71 -7.46 -23.88
CA SER A 324 -9.66 -8.01 -25.24
C SER A 324 -10.85 -7.53 -26.10
N GLU A 325 -12.05 -7.40 -25.52
CA GLU A 325 -13.23 -6.85 -26.19
C GLU A 325 -13.02 -5.40 -26.67
N MET A 326 -12.13 -4.62 -26.04
CA MET A 326 -11.76 -3.28 -26.50
C MET A 326 -11.10 -3.29 -27.88
N GLY A 327 -10.55 -4.44 -28.33
CA GLY A 327 -9.81 -4.56 -29.58
C GLY A 327 -8.60 -3.64 -29.64
N VAL A 328 -7.99 -3.35 -28.51
CA VAL A 328 -6.79 -2.51 -28.33
C VAL A 328 -5.64 -3.39 -27.88
N LYS A 329 -4.47 -3.19 -28.45
CA LYS A 329 -3.28 -3.89 -27.96
C LYS A 329 -3.00 -3.39 -26.53
N TYR A 330 -2.72 -4.33 -25.62
CA TYR A 330 -2.26 -4.00 -24.28
C TYR A 330 -1.08 -4.86 -23.84
N GLU A 331 -0.33 -4.39 -22.88
CA GLU A 331 0.70 -5.14 -22.17
C GLU A 331 0.45 -5.05 -20.66
N THR A 332 0.61 -6.16 -19.97
CA THR A 332 0.59 -6.21 -18.51
C THR A 332 1.93 -5.72 -17.96
N LEU A 333 1.90 -4.68 -17.17
CA LEU A 333 3.08 -4.10 -16.51
C LEU A 333 3.31 -4.72 -15.13
N ARG A 334 2.23 -4.99 -14.39
CA ARG A 334 2.23 -5.59 -13.07
C ARG A 334 0.93 -6.34 -12.85
N HIS A 335 1.01 -7.45 -12.15
CA HIS A 335 -0.15 -8.18 -11.66
C HIS A 335 0.12 -8.70 -10.26
N GLN A 336 -0.87 -8.57 -9.39
CA GLN A 336 -0.93 -9.22 -8.09
C GLN A 336 -2.30 -9.86 -7.94
N GLU A 337 -2.30 -11.15 -7.58
CA GLU A 337 -3.53 -11.88 -7.31
C GLU A 337 -4.29 -11.25 -6.13
N PRO A 338 -5.62 -11.32 -6.11
CA PRO A 338 -6.39 -10.86 -4.96
C PRO A 338 -6.07 -11.71 -3.72
N LEU A 339 -6.28 -11.10 -2.55
CA LEU A 339 -6.34 -11.80 -1.28
C LEU A 339 -7.81 -11.92 -0.87
N MET A 340 -8.23 -13.10 -0.43
CA MET A 340 -9.56 -13.29 0.17
C MET A 340 -9.53 -14.40 1.21
N GLN A 341 -9.92 -14.08 2.43
CA GLN A 341 -10.05 -15.00 3.54
C GLN A 341 -11.52 -15.20 3.90
N ASP A 342 -11.81 -16.28 4.63
CA ASP A 342 -13.13 -16.50 5.18
C ASP A 342 -13.42 -15.47 6.29
N LYS A 343 -14.32 -14.53 6.02
CA LYS A 343 -14.74 -13.49 6.97
C LYS A 343 -15.36 -14.07 8.27
N ASP A 344 -15.88 -15.30 8.19
CA ASP A 344 -16.43 -16.03 9.30
C ASP A 344 -15.46 -17.07 9.89
N GLY A 345 -14.24 -17.12 9.37
CA GLY A 345 -13.16 -18.00 9.83
C GLY A 345 -12.61 -17.62 11.20
N THR A 346 -11.91 -18.55 11.83
CA THR A 346 -11.35 -18.34 13.18
C THR A 346 -10.40 -17.16 13.24
N LEU A 347 -9.51 -17.00 12.25
CA LEU A 347 -8.55 -15.90 12.21
C LEU A 347 -9.26 -14.54 12.27
N VAL A 348 -10.22 -14.29 11.40
CA VAL A 348 -10.96 -13.04 11.35
C VAL A 348 -11.76 -12.79 12.60
N LYS A 349 -12.48 -13.82 13.11
CA LYS A 349 -13.30 -13.71 14.33
C LYS A 349 -12.47 -13.39 15.57
N GLU A 350 -11.33 -14.02 15.76
CA GLU A 350 -10.49 -13.78 16.94
C GLU A 350 -9.81 -12.40 16.89
N LEU A 351 -9.43 -11.94 15.69
CA LEU A 351 -8.91 -10.58 15.50
C LEU A 351 -10.00 -9.52 15.75
N LEU A 352 -11.20 -9.71 15.22
CA LEU A 352 -12.34 -8.83 15.53
C LEU A 352 -12.64 -8.81 17.03
N ALA A 353 -12.64 -9.96 17.70
CA ALA A 353 -12.86 -10.02 19.13
C ALA A 353 -11.77 -9.30 19.94
N ALA A 354 -10.50 -9.35 19.48
CA ALA A 354 -9.42 -8.59 20.08
C ALA A 354 -9.61 -7.07 19.87
N TYR A 355 -9.98 -6.65 18.67
CA TYR A 355 -10.29 -5.25 18.38
C TYR A 355 -11.45 -4.72 19.26
N GLU A 356 -12.59 -5.44 19.27
CA GLU A 356 -13.80 -5.07 20.01
C GLU A 356 -13.56 -4.99 21.53
N ALA A 357 -12.68 -5.84 22.07
CA ALA A 357 -12.36 -5.87 23.51
C ALA A 357 -11.71 -4.58 24.01
N TYR A 358 -10.94 -3.88 23.15
CA TYR A 358 -10.19 -2.69 23.55
C TYR A 358 -10.75 -1.37 22.99
N THR A 359 -11.52 -1.44 21.90
CA THR A 359 -12.20 -0.25 21.36
C THR A 359 -13.62 -0.08 21.91
N GLY A 360 -14.26 -1.19 22.33
CA GLY A 360 -15.67 -1.19 22.73
C GLY A 360 -16.63 -1.11 21.51
N GLU A 361 -16.11 -1.08 20.29
CA GLU A 361 -16.88 -0.95 19.05
C GLU A 361 -17.11 -2.30 18.42
N LYS A 362 -18.38 -2.59 18.07
CA LYS A 362 -18.68 -3.74 17.23
C LYS A 362 -18.34 -3.42 15.78
N ALA A 363 -17.57 -4.29 15.16
CA ALA A 363 -17.04 -4.07 13.85
C ALA A 363 -17.30 -5.24 12.88
N GLN A 364 -17.23 -4.92 11.58
CA GLN A 364 -17.30 -5.90 10.50
C GLN A 364 -15.96 -5.92 9.76
N PRO A 365 -15.51 -7.08 9.27
CA PRO A 365 -14.27 -7.13 8.49
C PRO A 365 -14.42 -6.37 7.17
N LEU A 366 -13.31 -5.79 6.69
CA LEU A 366 -13.26 -4.90 5.54
C LEU A 366 -12.68 -5.59 4.31
N ALA A 367 -13.16 -5.17 3.14
CA ALA A 367 -12.53 -5.43 1.86
C ALA A 367 -11.98 -4.11 1.29
N ILE A 368 -10.74 -4.11 0.82
CA ILE A 368 -10.06 -2.91 0.30
C ILE A 368 -9.61 -3.04 -1.15
N GLY A 369 -9.44 -1.90 -1.81
CA GLY A 369 -8.85 -1.82 -3.14
C GLY A 369 -7.32 -1.86 -3.16
N GLY A 370 -6.68 -1.64 -2.01
CA GLY A 370 -5.24 -1.68 -1.83
C GLY A 370 -4.69 -3.09 -1.73
N GLY A 371 -3.39 -3.19 -1.49
CA GLY A 371 -2.71 -4.44 -1.16
C GLY A 371 -1.80 -4.20 0.01
N THR A 372 -1.77 -5.12 0.94
CA THR A 372 -0.92 -5.10 2.13
C THR A 372 0.06 -6.27 2.12
N TYR A 373 1.01 -6.24 3.04
CA TYR A 373 1.97 -7.32 3.21
C TYR A 373 1.33 -8.68 3.57
N ALA A 374 0.07 -8.68 4.02
CA ALA A 374 -0.70 -9.90 4.31
C ALA A 374 -0.76 -10.87 3.13
N ARG A 375 -0.69 -10.38 1.88
CA ARG A 375 -0.66 -11.21 0.65
C ARG A 375 0.53 -12.16 0.56
N ALA A 376 1.58 -11.93 1.33
CA ALA A 376 2.73 -12.85 1.36
C ALA A 376 2.38 -14.18 2.02
N LEU A 377 1.35 -14.22 2.87
CA LEU A 377 0.81 -15.39 3.54
C LEU A 377 -0.32 -16.02 2.72
N ARG A 378 -0.46 -17.35 2.81
CA ARG A 378 -1.57 -18.06 2.16
C ARG A 378 -2.93 -17.72 2.81
N CYS A 379 -2.94 -17.65 4.14
CA CYS A 379 -4.09 -17.30 4.96
C CYS A 379 -3.77 -16.05 5.78
N GLY A 380 -3.45 -14.93 5.09
CA GLY A 380 -3.11 -13.65 5.72
C GLY A 380 -4.28 -12.68 5.75
N VAL A 381 -4.28 -11.79 6.72
CA VAL A 381 -5.18 -10.63 6.82
C VAL A 381 -4.39 -9.42 7.30
N ALA A 382 -4.82 -8.19 6.99
CA ALA A 382 -4.23 -7.02 7.63
C ALA A 382 -5.05 -6.61 8.85
N PHE A 383 -4.33 -6.08 9.89
CA PHE A 383 -4.92 -5.82 11.20
C PHE A 383 -4.27 -4.61 11.88
N GLY A 384 -4.76 -3.42 11.59
CA GLY A 384 -4.24 -2.14 12.03
C GLY A 384 -2.98 -1.69 11.27
N PRO A 385 -2.41 -0.49 11.57
CA PRO A 385 -2.72 0.34 12.74
C PRO A 385 -3.78 1.44 12.51
N GLU A 386 -4.20 1.71 11.26
CA GLU A 386 -5.11 2.81 10.95
C GLU A 386 -6.53 2.55 11.47
N MET A 387 -7.20 3.61 11.91
CA MET A 387 -8.63 3.56 12.30
C MET A 387 -9.47 4.45 11.40
N GLU A 388 -10.76 4.13 11.32
CA GLU A 388 -11.71 4.98 10.59
C GLU A 388 -11.71 6.40 11.15
N GLY A 389 -11.53 7.38 10.29
CA GLY A 389 -11.50 8.81 10.66
C GLY A 389 -10.12 9.34 11.03
N ASP A 390 -9.05 8.52 10.98
CA ASP A 390 -7.69 9.03 11.13
C ASP A 390 -7.34 10.05 10.03
N GLU A 391 -6.48 11.01 10.37
CA GLU A 391 -5.84 11.85 9.37
C GLU A 391 -4.92 10.99 8.51
N PRO A 392 -4.89 11.18 7.19
CA PRO A 392 -4.02 10.43 6.30
C PRO A 392 -2.57 10.89 6.47
N VAL A 393 -1.81 10.23 7.34
CA VAL A 393 -0.41 10.56 7.64
C VAL A 393 0.58 9.63 6.93
N ILE A 394 0.17 8.42 6.57
CA ILE A 394 1.00 7.43 5.88
C ILE A 394 1.43 7.99 4.52
N HIS A 395 2.73 7.89 4.22
CA HIS A 395 3.38 8.43 3.01
C HIS A 395 3.31 9.96 2.86
N HIS A 396 2.82 10.69 3.87
CA HIS A 396 2.79 12.15 3.88
C HIS A 396 3.93 12.74 4.73
N ALA A 397 4.18 14.03 4.54
CA ALA A 397 5.06 14.77 5.44
C ALA A 397 4.42 14.88 6.83
N ASP A 398 5.26 15.01 7.85
CA ASP A 398 4.85 15.06 9.25
C ASP A 398 4.05 13.82 9.70
N GLU A 399 4.44 12.65 9.21
CA GLU A 399 3.93 11.36 9.67
C GLU A 399 4.17 11.19 11.17
N TYR A 400 3.20 10.63 11.87
CA TYR A 400 3.29 10.38 13.32
C TYR A 400 2.43 9.18 13.73
N ILE A 401 2.73 8.65 14.93
CA ILE A 401 1.85 7.78 15.70
C ILE A 401 1.60 8.38 17.09
N THR A 402 0.37 8.35 17.58
CA THR A 402 0.07 8.84 18.94
C THR A 402 0.45 7.83 19.99
N LEU A 403 0.83 8.31 21.20
CA LEU A 403 1.13 7.43 22.33
C LEU A 403 -0.09 6.59 22.74
N GLU A 404 -1.30 7.13 22.61
CA GLU A 404 -2.55 6.41 22.81
C GLU A 404 -2.71 5.28 21.80
N ARG A 405 -2.36 5.51 20.52
CA ARG A 405 -2.37 4.45 19.51
C ARG A 405 -1.35 3.36 19.82
N VAL A 406 -0.13 3.71 20.25
CA VAL A 406 0.89 2.74 20.67
C VAL A 406 0.36 1.87 21.83
N GLU A 407 -0.28 2.48 22.85
CA GLU A 407 -0.86 1.75 23.96
C GLU A 407 -2.01 0.83 23.50
N LEU A 408 -2.87 1.31 22.62
CA LEU A 408 -3.95 0.53 22.03
C LEU A 408 -3.43 -0.69 21.26
N LEU A 409 -2.42 -0.49 20.38
CA LEU A 409 -1.81 -1.56 19.59
C LEU A 409 -1.14 -2.62 20.47
N LEU A 410 -0.42 -2.22 21.53
CA LEU A 410 0.15 -3.15 22.49
C LEU A 410 -0.90 -4.09 23.09
N ASN A 411 -2.04 -3.54 23.47
CA ASN A 411 -3.13 -4.32 24.08
C ASN A 411 -3.83 -5.23 23.06
N ILE A 412 -4.19 -4.68 21.90
CA ILE A 412 -4.88 -5.42 20.83
C ILE A 412 -3.99 -6.56 20.31
N TYR A 413 -2.72 -6.30 20.00
CA TYR A 413 -1.83 -7.33 19.46
C TYR A 413 -1.54 -8.43 20.48
N ALA A 414 -1.39 -8.10 21.76
CA ALA A 414 -1.20 -9.13 22.77
C ALA A 414 -2.43 -10.03 22.94
N ASP A 415 -3.65 -9.47 22.95
CA ASP A 415 -4.88 -10.26 23.03
C ASP A 415 -5.08 -11.09 21.76
N ALA A 416 -4.83 -10.52 20.57
CA ALA A 416 -4.88 -11.22 19.31
C ALA A 416 -3.93 -12.43 19.28
N LEU A 417 -2.66 -12.22 19.64
CA LEU A 417 -1.66 -13.28 19.71
C LEU A 417 -2.07 -14.37 20.73
N LYS A 418 -2.54 -13.96 21.90
CA LYS A 418 -2.98 -14.92 22.93
C LYS A 418 -4.16 -15.77 22.47
N ARG A 419 -5.11 -15.19 21.72
CA ARG A 419 -6.29 -15.90 21.18
C ARG A 419 -5.91 -16.88 20.09
N LEU A 420 -5.01 -16.48 19.19
CA LEU A 420 -4.68 -17.23 17.97
C LEU A 420 -3.58 -18.29 18.17
N THR A 421 -2.87 -18.23 19.32
CA THR A 421 -1.75 -19.15 19.59
C THR A 421 -1.88 -19.94 20.90
N LYS A 422 -3.05 -19.91 21.54
CA LYS A 422 -3.37 -20.71 22.73
C LYS A 422 -3.56 -22.19 22.41
#